data_fc3363478fe6273bd75b3a76287b4842
#
_entry.id   fc3363478fe6273bd75b3a76287b4842
#
_cell.length_a   1.000
_cell.length_b   1.000
_cell.length_c   1.000
_cell.angle_alpha   90.00
_cell.angle_beta   90.00
_cell.angle_gamma   90.00
#
_symmetry.space_group_name_H-M   'P 1'
#
loop_
_entity.id
_entity.type
_entity.pdbx_description
1 polymer ?
#
loop_
_entity_poly.entity_id
_entity_poly.type
_entity_poly.pdbx_seq_one_letter_code
_entity_poly.pdbx_strand_id
1 'polypeptide(L)'
;LDKAAMMIKARKLFKDVSDLPTIPVIVSRVIRLLDDHESNPDEVADLILSDQVLAARVIRVVNSPLYMPGSKITSVKRALLYLGFRSVREMILTSYFVDGFKAPEQPFDMNIFWMHSFSVGSMSRRIAAMVGYNDTELAYMVGIIHDIGKVFFGHYLREEYGEMLAHINYTRSTTYDAELECFGTTHSEVGLCLAQRWNFPPVYCDVISHHHTSELAIEDPLLTAIVALADFFCLAYTISDSVAQATKPDRSEEYAWNLLRQQSRHPLPDNLGDFFFMLSDEYVEVFREVNQLFNTMTTT
;
A
#
# COMPACT_ATOMS: atom_id res chain seq x y z
N LEU A 1 -18.47 23.78 -0.38
CA LEU A 1 -18.66 22.32 -0.46
C LEU A 1 -20.11 21.95 -0.24
N ASP A 2 -20.76 21.35 -1.24
CA ASP A 2 -22.09 20.76 -1.07
C ASP A 2 -21.95 19.30 -0.62
N LYS A 3 -21.71 19.11 0.67
CA LYS A 3 -21.51 17.79 1.29
C LYS A 3 -22.68 16.82 1.06
N ALA A 4 -23.91 17.35 1.02
CA ALA A 4 -25.09 16.51 0.79
C ALA A 4 -25.12 15.95 -0.63
N ALA A 5 -24.78 16.74 -1.65
CA ALA A 5 -24.67 16.29 -3.02
C ALA A 5 -23.54 15.28 -3.19
N MET A 6 -22.37 15.50 -2.57
CA MET A 6 -21.23 14.59 -2.56
C MET A 6 -21.58 13.22 -1.97
N MET A 7 -22.24 13.21 -0.80
CA MET A 7 -22.69 11.97 -0.14
C MET A 7 -23.69 11.19 -0.97
N ILE A 8 -24.64 11.89 -1.64
CA ILE A 8 -25.62 11.23 -2.52
C ILE A 8 -24.91 10.59 -3.71
N LYS A 9 -23.96 11.31 -4.34
CA LYS A 9 -23.19 10.81 -5.49
C LYS A 9 -22.33 9.60 -5.10
N ALA A 10 -21.63 9.65 -3.97
CA ALA A 10 -20.86 8.53 -3.45
C ALA A 10 -21.73 7.30 -3.18
N ARG A 11 -22.86 7.45 -2.48
CA ARG A 11 -23.79 6.34 -2.22
C ARG A 11 -24.36 5.71 -3.49
N LYS A 12 -24.64 6.52 -4.52
CA LYS A 12 -25.09 6.01 -5.81
C LYS A 12 -24.01 5.18 -6.49
N LEU A 13 -22.78 5.70 -6.49
CA LEU A 13 -21.63 5.02 -7.09
C LEU A 13 -21.36 3.66 -6.43
N PHE A 14 -21.44 3.57 -5.10
CA PHE A 14 -21.23 2.30 -4.37
C PHE A 14 -22.35 1.26 -4.59
N LYS A 15 -23.56 1.69 -4.99
CA LYS A 15 -24.63 0.76 -5.36
C LYS A 15 -24.41 0.15 -6.75
N ASP A 16 -23.83 0.90 -7.68
CA ASP A 16 -23.59 0.50 -9.07
C ASP A 16 -22.14 -0.04 -9.27
N VAL A 17 -21.67 -0.84 -8.33
CA VAL A 17 -20.28 -1.39 -8.26
C VAL A 17 -19.91 -2.29 -9.46
N SER A 18 -20.77 -2.43 -10.50
CA SER A 18 -20.47 -3.20 -11.72
C SER A 18 -19.23 -2.69 -12.47
N ASP A 19 -18.90 -1.42 -12.38
CA ASP A 19 -17.85 -0.75 -13.15
C ASP A 19 -16.49 -0.61 -12.43
N LEU A 20 -16.33 -1.26 -11.28
CA LEU A 20 -15.03 -1.25 -10.58
C LEU A 20 -13.94 -1.89 -11.44
N PRO A 21 -12.71 -1.35 -11.41
CA PRO A 21 -11.60 -1.93 -12.13
C PRO A 21 -11.44 -3.41 -11.75
N THR A 22 -11.31 -4.26 -12.74
CA THR A 22 -11.09 -5.70 -12.54
C THR A 22 -9.63 -6.02 -12.80
N ILE A 23 -9.03 -6.85 -11.94
CA ILE A 23 -7.71 -7.41 -12.24
C ILE A 23 -7.81 -8.24 -13.53
N PRO A 24 -6.91 -8.05 -14.52
CA PRO A 24 -6.91 -8.87 -15.71
C PRO A 24 -6.89 -10.36 -15.40
N VAL A 25 -7.62 -11.14 -16.18
CA VAL A 25 -7.75 -12.60 -15.97
C VAL A 25 -6.39 -13.27 -15.87
N ILE A 26 -5.41 -12.83 -16.67
CA ILE A 26 -4.05 -13.39 -16.65
C ILE A 26 -3.36 -13.13 -15.31
N VAL A 27 -3.46 -11.92 -14.76
CA VAL A 27 -2.87 -11.55 -13.47
C VAL A 27 -3.52 -12.36 -12.34
N SER A 28 -4.84 -12.48 -12.32
CA SER A 28 -5.57 -13.29 -11.34
C SER A 28 -5.19 -14.79 -11.41
N ARG A 29 -4.92 -15.31 -12.61
CA ARG A 29 -4.47 -16.69 -12.79
C ARG A 29 -3.03 -16.89 -12.28
N VAL A 30 -2.13 -15.97 -12.60
CA VAL A 30 -0.75 -16.02 -12.13
C VAL A 30 -0.70 -15.94 -10.60
N ILE A 31 -1.48 -15.04 -9.98
CA ILE A 31 -1.55 -14.93 -8.52
C ILE A 31 -1.97 -16.24 -7.88
N ARG A 32 -3.05 -16.89 -8.43
CA ARG A 32 -3.51 -18.18 -7.90
C ARG A 32 -2.44 -19.27 -7.97
N LEU A 33 -1.67 -19.32 -9.06
CA LEU A 33 -0.57 -20.28 -9.17
C LEU A 33 0.58 -19.96 -8.22
N LEU A 34 0.86 -18.67 -7.98
CA LEU A 34 1.89 -18.25 -7.03
C LEU A 34 1.50 -18.50 -5.56
N ASP A 35 0.20 -18.60 -5.27
CA ASP A 35 -0.33 -18.95 -3.95
C ASP A 35 -0.43 -20.47 -3.71
N ASP A 36 -0.36 -21.27 -4.77
CA ASP A 36 -0.41 -22.73 -4.67
C ASP A 36 0.99 -23.30 -4.39
N HIS A 37 1.16 -23.90 -3.21
CA HIS A 37 2.42 -24.50 -2.77
C HIS A 37 2.90 -25.68 -3.64
N GLU A 38 2.01 -26.30 -4.42
CA GLU A 38 2.33 -27.40 -5.33
C GLU A 38 2.70 -26.90 -6.74
N SER A 39 2.61 -25.60 -7.01
CA SER A 39 2.88 -25.03 -8.32
C SER A 39 4.34 -25.17 -8.71
N ASN A 40 4.55 -25.54 -9.98
CA ASN A 40 5.88 -25.65 -10.56
C ASN A 40 6.37 -24.30 -11.12
N PRO A 41 7.61 -23.86 -10.83
CA PRO A 41 8.20 -22.63 -11.38
C PRO A 41 8.13 -22.53 -12.90
N ASP A 42 8.19 -23.65 -13.64
CA ASP A 42 8.06 -23.64 -15.09
C ASP A 42 6.66 -23.29 -15.54
N GLU A 43 5.63 -23.85 -14.91
CA GLU A 43 4.23 -23.54 -15.20
C GLU A 43 3.89 -22.06 -14.92
N VAL A 44 4.37 -21.53 -13.80
CA VAL A 44 4.20 -20.10 -13.45
C VAL A 44 4.94 -19.22 -14.48
N ALA A 45 6.16 -19.58 -14.85
CA ALA A 45 6.94 -18.84 -15.84
C ALA A 45 6.25 -18.82 -17.21
N ASP A 46 5.74 -19.96 -17.67
CA ASP A 46 5.03 -20.07 -18.95
C ASP A 46 3.76 -19.22 -18.97
N LEU A 47 3.03 -19.21 -17.86
CA LEU A 47 1.83 -18.38 -17.74
C LEU A 47 2.20 -16.88 -17.74
N ILE A 48 3.25 -16.44 -17.04
CA ILE A 48 3.74 -15.05 -17.08
C ILE A 48 4.21 -14.69 -18.49
N LEU A 49 4.92 -15.57 -19.17
CA LEU A 49 5.45 -15.37 -20.53
C LEU A 49 4.32 -15.31 -21.59
N SER A 50 3.12 -15.81 -21.29
CA SER A 50 1.97 -15.68 -22.18
C SER A 50 1.48 -14.22 -22.33
N ASP A 51 1.89 -13.32 -21.41
CA ASP A 51 1.67 -11.88 -21.50
C ASP A 51 3.03 -11.16 -21.56
N GLN A 52 3.36 -10.61 -22.73
CA GLN A 52 4.65 -9.96 -22.97
C GLN A 52 4.87 -8.74 -22.07
N VAL A 53 3.82 -7.98 -21.75
CA VAL A 53 3.89 -6.80 -20.89
C VAL A 53 4.21 -7.22 -19.45
N LEU A 54 3.50 -8.23 -18.95
CA LEU A 54 3.74 -8.78 -17.61
C LEU A 54 5.14 -9.36 -17.48
N ALA A 55 5.60 -10.14 -18.48
CA ALA A 55 6.95 -10.70 -18.49
C ALA A 55 8.04 -9.62 -18.48
N ALA A 56 7.89 -8.59 -19.31
CA ALA A 56 8.82 -7.46 -19.36
C ALA A 56 8.87 -6.71 -18.01
N ARG A 57 7.74 -6.54 -17.34
CA ARG A 57 7.67 -5.91 -16.01
C ARG A 57 8.40 -6.73 -14.96
N VAL A 58 8.15 -8.03 -14.87
CA VAL A 58 8.85 -8.92 -13.93
C VAL A 58 10.35 -8.80 -14.12
N ILE A 59 10.85 -8.88 -15.37
CA ILE A 59 12.29 -8.76 -15.65
C ILE A 59 12.84 -7.37 -15.32
N ARG A 60 12.08 -6.30 -15.51
CA ARG A 60 12.50 -4.94 -15.17
C ARG A 60 12.62 -4.77 -13.66
N VAL A 61 11.59 -5.16 -12.92
CA VAL A 61 11.52 -4.93 -11.47
C VAL A 61 12.53 -5.80 -10.72
N VAL A 62 12.73 -7.07 -11.12
CA VAL A 62 13.74 -7.93 -10.47
C VAL A 62 15.17 -7.37 -10.62
N ASN A 63 15.45 -6.63 -11.68
CA ASN A 63 16.75 -5.98 -11.92
C ASN A 63 16.84 -4.56 -11.34
N SER A 64 15.80 -4.10 -10.63
CA SER A 64 15.83 -2.78 -9.98
C SER A 64 16.77 -2.77 -8.78
N PRO A 65 17.20 -1.59 -8.32
CA PRO A 65 18.03 -1.45 -7.12
C PRO A 65 17.40 -2.03 -5.86
N LEU A 66 16.07 -2.19 -5.81
CA LEU A 66 15.37 -2.80 -4.69
C LEU A 66 15.79 -4.26 -4.43
N TYR A 67 16.00 -5.04 -5.51
CA TYR A 67 16.33 -6.46 -5.40
C TYR A 67 17.81 -6.77 -5.63
N MET A 68 18.57 -5.86 -6.18
CA MET A 68 20.04 -5.89 -6.39
C MET A 68 20.60 -7.29 -6.71
N PRO A 69 20.16 -7.96 -7.77
CA PRO A 69 20.74 -9.27 -8.12
C PRO A 69 22.22 -9.12 -8.45
N GLY A 70 23.05 -10.04 -7.94
CA GLY A 70 24.51 -10.03 -8.19
C GLY A 70 24.89 -10.14 -9.67
N SER A 71 23.96 -10.55 -10.53
CA SER A 71 24.06 -10.54 -12.00
C SER A 71 22.69 -10.28 -12.61
N LYS A 72 22.67 -9.66 -13.80
CA LYS A 72 21.41 -9.35 -14.51
C LYS A 72 20.58 -10.60 -14.76
N ILE A 73 19.32 -10.56 -14.30
CA ILE A 73 18.34 -11.62 -14.51
C ILE A 73 17.63 -11.35 -15.85
N THR A 74 17.65 -12.34 -16.74
CA THR A 74 17.15 -12.22 -18.11
C THR A 74 15.97 -13.15 -18.43
N SER A 75 15.53 -13.98 -17.47
CA SER A 75 14.39 -14.86 -17.66
C SER A 75 13.46 -14.86 -16.46
N VAL A 76 12.16 -15.02 -16.73
CA VAL A 76 11.10 -15.09 -15.69
C VAL A 76 11.34 -16.25 -14.75
N LYS A 77 11.75 -17.42 -15.27
CA LYS A 77 12.11 -18.58 -14.43
C LYS A 77 13.23 -18.27 -13.44
N ARG A 78 14.27 -17.55 -13.87
CA ARG A 78 15.34 -17.13 -12.95
C ARG A 78 14.88 -16.10 -11.94
N ALA A 79 13.93 -15.22 -12.31
CA ALA A 79 13.32 -14.28 -11.38
C ALA A 79 12.55 -15.03 -10.28
N LEU A 80 11.74 -16.03 -10.65
CA LEU A 80 11.02 -16.89 -9.70
C LEU A 80 11.96 -17.65 -8.76
N LEU A 81 13.05 -18.20 -9.28
CA LEU A 81 14.04 -18.90 -8.46
C LEU A 81 14.85 -17.98 -7.55
N TYR A 82 15.07 -16.75 -7.97
CA TYR A 82 15.85 -15.76 -7.21
C TYR A 82 15.03 -15.12 -6.10
N LEU A 83 13.80 -14.69 -6.42
CA LEU A 83 12.92 -13.96 -5.50
C LEU A 83 11.96 -14.87 -4.73
N GLY A 84 11.66 -16.05 -5.27
CA GLY A 84 10.55 -16.87 -4.80
C GLY A 84 9.18 -16.42 -5.34
N PHE A 85 8.21 -17.30 -5.23
CA PHE A 85 6.84 -17.08 -5.73
C PHE A 85 6.17 -15.88 -5.08
N ARG A 86 6.37 -15.74 -3.78
CA ARG A 86 5.79 -14.67 -2.99
C ARG A 86 6.21 -13.28 -3.50
N SER A 87 7.52 -13.01 -3.58
CA SER A 87 8.02 -11.71 -4.04
C SER A 87 7.63 -11.41 -5.49
N VAL A 88 7.56 -12.44 -6.35
CA VAL A 88 7.09 -12.27 -7.74
C VAL A 88 5.60 -11.96 -7.78
N ARG A 89 4.77 -12.59 -6.92
CA ARG A 89 3.35 -12.25 -6.77
C ARG A 89 3.17 -10.78 -6.43
N GLU A 90 3.88 -10.34 -5.43
CA GLU A 90 3.86 -8.97 -4.92
C GLU A 90 4.29 -7.95 -5.97
N MET A 91 5.36 -8.26 -6.67
CA MET A 91 5.83 -7.46 -7.80
C MET A 91 4.77 -7.32 -8.90
N ILE A 92 4.08 -8.41 -9.23
CA ILE A 92 3.05 -8.42 -10.28
C ILE A 92 1.86 -7.56 -9.83
N LEU A 93 1.37 -7.74 -8.60
CA LEU A 93 0.28 -6.95 -8.05
C LEU A 93 0.62 -5.46 -8.03
N THR A 94 1.78 -5.11 -7.47
CA THR A 94 2.25 -3.73 -7.40
C THR A 94 2.34 -3.09 -8.79
N SER A 95 2.97 -3.78 -9.75
CA SER A 95 3.10 -3.28 -11.13
C SER A 95 1.75 -3.07 -11.79
N TYR A 96 0.82 -3.96 -11.53
CA TYR A 96 -0.53 -3.85 -12.08
C TYR A 96 -1.25 -2.61 -11.53
N PHE A 97 -1.19 -2.39 -10.21
CA PHE A 97 -1.84 -1.24 -9.60
C PHE A 97 -1.24 0.08 -10.07
N VAL A 98 0.08 0.19 -10.13
CA VAL A 98 0.75 1.42 -10.62
C VAL A 98 0.33 1.77 -12.04
N ASP A 99 0.19 0.80 -12.93
CA ASP A 99 -0.16 1.05 -14.33
C ASP A 99 -1.67 1.08 -14.60
N GLY A 100 -2.44 0.25 -13.88
CA GLY A 100 -3.88 0.12 -14.09
C GLY A 100 -4.67 1.37 -13.72
N PHE A 101 -4.11 2.20 -12.83
CA PHE A 101 -4.73 3.44 -12.38
C PHE A 101 -4.03 4.71 -12.90
N LYS A 102 -3.28 4.61 -13.99
CA LYS A 102 -2.80 5.78 -14.75
C LYS A 102 -3.98 6.47 -15.46
N ALA A 103 -4.88 7.09 -14.68
CA ALA A 103 -5.84 8.01 -15.26
C ALA A 103 -5.12 9.34 -15.61
N PRO A 104 -5.36 9.93 -16.80
CA PRO A 104 -4.60 11.09 -17.25
C PRO A 104 -4.79 12.34 -16.38
N GLU A 105 -5.77 12.37 -15.49
CA GLU A 105 -6.08 13.51 -14.64
C GLU A 105 -6.68 13.04 -13.32
N GLN A 106 -5.88 12.92 -12.28
CA GLN A 106 -6.32 12.69 -10.90
C GLN A 106 -6.42 14.03 -10.14
N PRO A 107 -7.25 14.15 -9.11
CA PRO A 107 -7.34 15.35 -8.28
C PRO A 107 -6.12 15.56 -7.36
N PHE A 108 -5.19 14.62 -7.36
CA PHE A 108 -3.93 14.64 -6.63
C PHE A 108 -2.79 14.07 -7.49
N ASP A 109 -1.55 14.38 -7.12
CA ASP A 109 -0.38 13.88 -7.85
C ASP A 109 -0.18 12.37 -7.59
N MET A 110 -0.39 11.57 -8.63
CA MET A 110 -0.22 10.11 -8.57
C MET A 110 1.23 9.69 -8.27
N ASN A 111 2.21 10.52 -8.61
CA ASN A 111 3.60 10.20 -8.26
C ASN A 111 3.81 10.33 -6.75
N ILE A 112 3.27 11.39 -6.14
CA ILE A 112 3.31 11.58 -4.68
C ILE A 112 2.55 10.44 -3.99
N PHE A 113 1.37 10.07 -4.49
CA PHE A 113 0.60 8.96 -3.96
C PHE A 113 1.39 7.64 -3.97
N TRP A 114 1.99 7.28 -5.10
CA TRP A 114 2.77 6.04 -5.18
C TRP A 114 4.08 6.10 -4.41
N MET A 115 4.74 7.26 -4.38
CA MET A 115 5.92 7.46 -3.53
C MET A 115 5.58 7.22 -2.05
N HIS A 116 4.47 7.77 -1.56
CA HIS A 116 3.96 7.51 -0.22
C HIS A 116 3.68 6.01 -0.02
N SER A 117 2.89 5.39 -0.89
CA SER A 117 2.51 3.98 -0.81
C SER A 117 3.73 3.04 -0.75
N PHE A 118 4.74 3.27 -1.60
CA PHE A 118 5.99 2.49 -1.57
C PHE A 118 6.81 2.75 -0.30
N SER A 119 6.81 3.99 0.20
CA SER A 119 7.49 4.34 1.45
C SER A 119 6.83 3.63 2.64
N VAL A 120 5.50 3.63 2.71
CA VAL A 120 4.74 2.90 3.75
C VAL A 120 5.01 1.40 3.65
N GLY A 121 5.00 0.81 2.46
CA GLY A 121 5.36 -0.58 2.28
C GLY A 121 6.78 -0.90 2.78
N SER A 122 7.78 -0.11 2.36
CA SER A 122 9.17 -0.31 2.79
C SER A 122 9.36 -0.12 4.29
N MET A 123 8.72 0.89 4.89
CA MET A 123 8.75 1.10 6.34
C MET A 123 8.02 -0.02 7.09
N SER A 124 6.88 -0.50 6.59
CA SER A 124 6.18 -1.66 7.17
C SER A 124 7.07 -2.90 7.20
N ARG A 125 7.82 -3.17 6.13
CA ARG A 125 8.81 -4.26 6.09
C ARG A 125 9.89 -4.10 7.16
N ARG A 126 10.44 -2.89 7.32
CA ARG A 126 11.49 -2.60 8.30
C ARG A 126 10.97 -2.71 9.73
N ILE A 127 9.80 -2.13 10.02
CA ILE A 127 9.16 -2.26 11.33
C ILE A 127 8.85 -3.73 11.63
N ALA A 128 8.32 -4.48 10.67
CA ALA A 128 8.05 -5.91 10.80
C ALA A 128 9.31 -6.70 11.17
N ALA A 129 10.43 -6.42 10.50
CA ALA A 129 11.72 -7.05 10.84
C ALA A 129 12.20 -6.66 12.24
N MET A 130 12.08 -5.38 12.63
CA MET A 130 12.47 -4.88 13.96
C MET A 130 11.70 -5.55 15.08
N VAL A 131 10.40 -5.81 14.90
CA VAL A 131 9.57 -6.45 15.93
C VAL A 131 9.59 -7.99 15.87
N GLY A 132 10.28 -8.56 14.90
CA GLY A 132 10.35 -10.00 14.70
C GLY A 132 9.07 -10.60 14.14
N TYR A 133 8.30 -9.83 13.36
CA TYR A 133 7.14 -10.33 12.62
C TYR A 133 7.62 -11.29 11.50
N ASN A 134 6.96 -12.45 11.39
CA ASN A 134 7.49 -13.53 10.55
C ASN A 134 7.47 -13.21 9.05
N ASP A 135 6.53 -12.38 8.61
CA ASP A 135 6.21 -12.16 7.21
C ASP A 135 6.42 -10.71 6.79
N THR A 136 7.69 -10.32 6.70
CA THR A 136 8.06 -8.94 6.34
C THR A 136 7.62 -8.55 4.93
N GLU A 137 7.52 -9.52 4.01
CA GLU A 137 7.07 -9.26 2.64
C GLU A 137 5.55 -9.02 2.59
N LEU A 138 4.77 -9.73 3.39
CA LEU A 138 3.34 -9.43 3.55
C LEU A 138 3.16 -8.00 4.08
N ALA A 139 3.94 -7.58 5.08
CA ALA A 139 3.89 -6.21 5.61
C ALA A 139 4.20 -5.17 4.52
N TYR A 140 5.21 -5.43 3.68
CA TYR A 140 5.54 -4.58 2.53
C TYR A 140 4.35 -4.42 1.58
N MET A 141 3.76 -5.55 1.19
CA MET A 141 2.68 -5.54 0.20
C MET A 141 1.44 -4.85 0.67
N VAL A 142 0.99 -5.18 1.87
CA VAL A 142 -0.21 -4.56 2.41
C VAL A 142 0.01 -3.07 2.64
N GLY A 143 1.24 -2.69 3.05
CA GLY A 143 1.64 -1.29 3.16
C GLY A 143 1.58 -0.52 1.83
N ILE A 144 1.90 -1.16 0.68
CA ILE A 144 1.77 -0.50 -0.63
C ILE A 144 0.31 -0.23 -1.00
N ILE A 145 -0.60 -1.13 -0.65
CA ILE A 145 -1.99 -1.05 -1.13
C ILE A 145 -2.97 -0.53 -0.07
N HIS A 146 -2.51 -0.18 1.13
CA HIS A 146 -3.39 0.24 2.23
C HIS A 146 -4.36 1.35 1.82
N ASP A 147 -3.90 2.28 1.01
CA ASP A 147 -4.59 3.49 0.56
C ASP A 147 -5.29 3.36 -0.81
N ILE A 148 -5.43 2.16 -1.37
CA ILE A 148 -5.95 1.96 -2.73
C ILE A 148 -7.34 2.58 -2.96
N GLY A 149 -8.12 2.75 -1.92
CA GLY A 149 -9.42 3.41 -1.98
C GLY A 149 -9.35 4.88 -2.39
N LYS A 150 -8.25 5.60 -2.09
CA LYS A 150 -8.03 6.99 -2.54
C LYS A 150 -7.98 7.09 -4.06
N VAL A 151 -7.37 6.10 -4.71
CA VAL A 151 -7.32 6.04 -6.18
C VAL A 151 -8.71 5.87 -6.78
N PHE A 152 -9.57 5.11 -6.12
CA PHE A 152 -10.97 4.98 -6.50
C PHE A 152 -11.71 6.32 -6.42
N PHE A 153 -11.61 7.03 -5.30
CA PHE A 153 -12.20 8.36 -5.17
C PHE A 153 -11.70 9.32 -6.25
N GLY A 154 -10.39 9.35 -6.47
CA GLY A 154 -9.79 10.20 -7.50
C GLY A 154 -10.26 9.87 -8.91
N HIS A 155 -10.57 8.61 -9.20
CA HIS A 155 -11.05 8.18 -10.51
C HIS A 155 -12.54 8.45 -10.74
N TYR A 156 -13.39 8.13 -9.75
CA TYR A 156 -14.84 8.15 -9.91
C TYR A 156 -15.53 9.41 -9.36
N LEU A 157 -14.93 10.09 -8.39
CA LEU A 157 -15.44 11.32 -7.75
C LEU A 157 -14.41 12.45 -7.86
N ARG A 158 -13.78 12.56 -9.01
CA ARG A 158 -12.62 13.43 -9.24
C ARG A 158 -12.83 14.88 -8.79
N GLU A 159 -13.91 15.49 -9.23
CA GLU A 159 -14.20 16.90 -8.93
C GLU A 159 -14.48 17.07 -7.43
N GLU A 160 -15.34 16.24 -6.88
CA GLU A 160 -15.73 16.28 -5.48
C GLU A 160 -14.55 15.96 -4.54
N TYR A 161 -13.73 14.97 -4.92
CA TYR A 161 -12.55 14.62 -4.13
C TYR A 161 -11.50 15.73 -4.19
N GLY A 162 -11.33 16.38 -5.34
CA GLY A 162 -10.47 17.56 -5.50
C GLY A 162 -10.94 18.75 -4.66
N GLU A 163 -12.24 19.03 -4.60
CA GLU A 163 -12.81 20.07 -3.73
C GLU A 163 -12.58 19.75 -2.25
N MET A 164 -12.77 18.49 -1.86
CA MET A 164 -12.51 18.04 -0.49
C MET A 164 -11.03 18.22 -0.12
N LEU A 165 -10.10 17.77 -0.97
CA LEU A 165 -8.65 17.92 -0.73
C LEU A 165 -8.23 19.40 -0.62
N ALA A 166 -8.77 20.26 -1.47
CA ALA A 166 -8.54 21.70 -1.36
C ALA A 166 -9.05 22.27 -0.02
N HIS A 167 -10.17 21.75 0.50
CA HIS A 167 -10.74 22.17 1.78
C HIS A 167 -9.92 21.72 2.99
N ILE A 168 -9.33 20.53 2.98
CA ILE A 168 -8.46 20.00 4.05
C ILE A 168 -7.31 20.97 4.36
N ASN A 169 -6.73 21.61 3.36
CA ASN A 169 -5.63 22.57 3.53
C ASN A 169 -6.03 23.76 4.44
N TYR A 170 -7.32 24.07 4.57
CA TYR A 170 -7.82 25.14 5.45
C TYR A 170 -8.24 24.63 6.82
N THR A 171 -8.77 23.42 6.92
CA THR A 171 -9.39 22.88 8.15
C THR A 171 -8.40 22.11 9.01
N ARG A 172 -7.26 21.68 8.47
CA ARG A 172 -6.30 20.78 9.12
C ARG A 172 -6.92 19.44 9.56
N SER A 173 -8.00 19.03 8.89
CA SER A 173 -8.63 17.74 9.09
C SER A 173 -7.77 16.65 8.46
N THR A 174 -7.87 15.40 8.94
CA THR A 174 -7.28 14.26 8.23
C THR A 174 -8.06 13.98 6.95
N THR A 175 -7.43 13.31 5.98
CA THR A 175 -8.14 12.86 4.77
C THR A 175 -9.28 11.91 5.14
N TYR A 176 -9.04 11.01 6.10
CA TYR A 176 -10.02 10.05 6.61
C TYR A 176 -11.28 10.74 7.16
N ASP A 177 -11.12 11.74 8.05
CA ASP A 177 -12.24 12.48 8.63
C ASP A 177 -12.99 13.29 7.57
N ALA A 178 -12.27 13.92 6.64
CA ALA A 178 -12.87 14.71 5.57
C ALA A 178 -13.67 13.84 4.59
N GLU A 179 -13.19 12.65 4.27
CA GLU A 179 -13.92 11.67 3.46
C GLU A 179 -15.21 11.24 4.15
N LEU A 180 -15.13 10.89 5.43
CA LEU A 180 -16.30 10.52 6.21
C LEU A 180 -17.35 11.65 6.25
N GLU A 181 -16.90 12.89 6.44
CA GLU A 181 -17.76 14.07 6.49
C GLU A 181 -18.38 14.41 5.12
N CYS A 182 -17.61 14.30 4.03
CA CYS A 182 -18.07 14.70 2.69
C CYS A 182 -18.83 13.59 1.98
N PHE A 183 -18.38 12.33 2.11
CA PHE A 183 -18.91 11.20 1.33
C PHE A 183 -19.73 10.22 2.18
N GLY A 184 -19.60 10.27 3.51
CA GLY A 184 -20.20 9.31 4.43
C GLY A 184 -19.59 7.92 4.34
N THR A 185 -18.40 7.82 3.79
CA THR A 185 -17.54 6.63 3.67
C THR A 185 -16.09 7.07 3.50
N THR A 186 -15.14 6.17 3.73
CA THR A 186 -13.71 6.46 3.71
C THR A 186 -12.98 5.64 2.66
N HIS A 187 -11.73 6.05 2.32
CA HIS A 187 -10.86 5.25 1.45
C HIS A 187 -10.61 3.83 2.01
N SER A 188 -10.63 3.67 3.33
CA SER A 188 -10.47 2.35 3.98
C SER A 188 -11.64 1.43 3.68
N GLU A 189 -12.89 1.93 3.77
CA GLU A 189 -14.10 1.15 3.44
C GLU A 189 -14.18 0.86 1.93
N VAL A 190 -13.83 1.83 1.10
CA VAL A 190 -13.77 1.64 -0.36
C VAL A 190 -12.69 0.65 -0.74
N GLY A 191 -11.51 0.76 -0.14
CA GLY A 191 -10.39 -0.15 -0.32
C GLY A 191 -10.76 -1.59 0.06
N LEU A 192 -11.50 -1.76 1.17
CA LEU A 192 -12.06 -3.06 1.56
C LEU A 192 -12.96 -3.65 0.46
N CYS A 193 -13.89 -2.86 -0.08
CA CYS A 193 -14.75 -3.33 -1.17
C CYS A 193 -13.96 -3.76 -2.41
N LEU A 194 -12.91 -3.01 -2.76
CA LEU A 194 -12.01 -3.34 -3.86
C LEU A 194 -11.25 -4.65 -3.58
N ALA A 195 -10.65 -4.77 -2.40
CA ALA A 195 -9.87 -5.94 -1.99
C ALA A 195 -10.73 -7.22 -2.00
N GLN A 196 -11.96 -7.15 -1.48
CA GLN A 196 -12.92 -8.26 -1.50
C GLN A 196 -13.29 -8.66 -2.94
N ARG A 197 -13.57 -7.68 -3.81
CA ARG A 197 -13.89 -7.95 -5.21
C ARG A 197 -12.74 -8.59 -5.98
N TRP A 198 -11.51 -8.24 -5.61
CA TRP A 198 -10.32 -8.82 -6.21
C TRP A 198 -9.89 -10.13 -5.55
N ASN A 199 -10.72 -10.66 -4.62
CA ASN A 199 -10.47 -11.87 -3.86
C ASN A 199 -9.10 -11.86 -3.14
N PHE A 200 -8.73 -10.71 -2.55
CA PHE A 200 -7.56 -10.67 -1.69
C PHE A 200 -7.78 -11.52 -0.42
N PRO A 201 -6.70 -12.08 0.14
CA PRO A 201 -6.77 -12.79 1.40
C PRO A 201 -7.39 -11.91 2.51
N PRO A 202 -8.10 -12.50 3.50
CA PRO A 202 -8.75 -11.75 4.58
C PRO A 202 -7.83 -10.76 5.30
N VAL A 203 -6.56 -11.13 5.51
CA VAL A 203 -5.56 -10.27 6.16
C VAL A 203 -5.30 -8.95 5.41
N TYR A 204 -5.37 -8.95 4.08
CA TYR A 204 -5.28 -7.73 3.28
C TYR A 204 -6.50 -6.84 3.49
N CYS A 205 -7.68 -7.46 3.45
CA CYS A 205 -8.94 -6.77 3.70
C CYS A 205 -8.95 -6.10 5.08
N ASP A 206 -8.46 -6.81 6.08
CA ASP A 206 -8.41 -6.34 7.47
C ASP A 206 -7.50 -5.10 7.60
N VAL A 207 -6.27 -5.18 7.12
CA VAL A 207 -5.34 -4.04 7.17
C VAL A 207 -5.86 -2.85 6.37
N ILE A 208 -6.34 -3.04 5.14
CA ILE A 208 -6.87 -1.97 4.30
C ILE A 208 -8.04 -1.26 5.01
N SER A 209 -8.93 -2.01 5.67
CA SER A 209 -10.08 -1.41 6.34
C SER A 209 -9.76 -0.75 7.68
N HIS A 210 -8.70 -1.20 8.37
CA HIS A 210 -8.47 -0.82 9.77
C HIS A 210 -7.14 -0.10 10.05
N HIS A 211 -6.36 0.30 9.03
CA HIS A 211 -5.09 1.00 9.29
C HIS A 211 -5.27 2.37 9.98
N HIS A 212 -6.45 2.99 9.92
CA HIS A 212 -6.83 4.18 10.70
C HIS A 212 -7.66 3.86 11.95
N THR A 213 -8.02 2.61 12.17
CA THR A 213 -8.80 2.13 13.33
C THR A 213 -8.23 0.79 13.79
N SER A 214 -6.92 0.77 14.06
CA SER A 214 -6.15 -0.46 14.29
C SER A 214 -6.67 -1.32 15.45
N GLU A 215 -7.42 -0.72 16.40
CA GLU A 215 -8.10 -1.43 17.48
C GLU A 215 -9.26 -2.33 17.02
N LEU A 216 -9.73 -2.17 15.77
CA LEU A 216 -10.81 -2.98 15.18
C LEU A 216 -10.29 -4.15 14.35
N ALA A 217 -8.98 -4.27 14.13
CA ALA A 217 -8.39 -5.35 13.35
C ALA A 217 -8.59 -6.72 14.01
N ILE A 218 -8.90 -7.74 13.21
CA ILE A 218 -9.27 -9.08 13.69
C ILE A 218 -8.34 -10.18 13.15
N GLU A 219 -7.99 -10.14 11.86
CA GLU A 219 -7.23 -11.18 11.18
C GLU A 219 -5.76 -11.19 11.60
N ASP A 220 -5.14 -10.01 11.59
CA ASP A 220 -3.76 -9.81 12.06
C ASP A 220 -3.60 -8.40 12.66
N PRO A 221 -3.96 -8.22 13.96
CA PRO A 221 -3.83 -6.92 14.62
C PRO A 221 -2.40 -6.38 14.65
N LEU A 222 -1.38 -7.26 14.77
CA LEU A 222 0.01 -6.82 14.76
C LEU A 222 0.43 -6.27 13.40
N LEU A 223 0.05 -6.94 12.31
CA LEU A 223 0.31 -6.45 10.96
C LEU A 223 -0.40 -5.12 10.71
N THR A 224 -1.66 -4.99 11.12
CA THR A 224 -2.41 -3.74 11.02
C THR A 224 -1.73 -2.62 11.80
N ALA A 225 -1.25 -2.89 13.02
CA ALA A 225 -0.50 -1.92 13.81
C ALA A 225 0.83 -1.52 13.15
N ILE A 226 1.54 -2.46 12.55
CA ILE A 226 2.78 -2.19 11.79
C ILE A 226 2.51 -1.22 10.64
N VAL A 227 1.47 -1.47 9.84
CA VAL A 227 1.12 -0.63 8.68
C VAL A 227 0.61 0.73 9.13
N ALA A 228 -0.25 0.80 10.15
CA ALA A 228 -0.76 2.05 10.71
C ALA A 228 0.37 2.97 11.20
N LEU A 229 1.35 2.42 11.93
CA LEU A 229 2.50 3.20 12.39
C LEU A 229 3.46 3.59 11.26
N ALA A 230 3.61 2.73 10.24
CA ALA A 230 4.41 3.06 9.07
C ALA A 230 3.78 4.20 8.26
N ASP A 231 2.45 4.18 8.06
CA ASP A 231 1.70 5.24 7.39
C ASP A 231 1.80 6.56 8.15
N PHE A 232 1.48 6.56 9.44
CA PHE A 232 1.59 7.73 10.30
C PHE A 232 3.00 8.33 10.29
N PHE A 233 4.04 7.48 10.37
CA PHE A 233 5.42 7.92 10.31
C PHE A 233 5.77 8.56 8.95
N CYS A 234 5.44 7.89 7.84
CA CYS A 234 5.72 8.41 6.50
C CYS A 234 5.00 9.73 6.23
N LEU A 235 3.74 9.85 6.67
CA LEU A 235 2.96 11.08 6.55
C LEU A 235 3.59 12.21 7.37
N ALA A 236 3.94 11.96 8.63
CA ALA A 236 4.58 12.92 9.51
C ALA A 236 5.93 13.41 8.97
N TYR A 237 6.73 12.50 8.41
CA TYR A 237 8.05 12.83 7.84
C TYR A 237 7.96 13.60 6.52
N THR A 238 6.92 13.37 5.72
CA THR A 238 6.68 14.10 4.47
C THR A 238 6.22 15.54 4.72
N ILE A 239 5.46 15.79 5.79
CA ILE A 239 4.92 17.11 6.13
C ILE A 239 5.97 17.97 6.85
N SER A 240 6.92 17.37 7.58
CA SER A 240 7.91 18.11 8.35
C SER A 240 9.28 17.43 8.23
N ASP A 241 10.31 18.22 7.87
CA ASP A 241 11.70 17.76 7.83
C ASP A 241 12.24 17.31 9.22
N SER A 242 11.39 17.34 10.25
CA SER A 242 11.73 16.88 11.59
C SER A 242 10.54 16.20 12.26
N VAL A 243 10.74 14.98 12.73
CA VAL A 243 9.77 14.16 13.49
C VAL A 243 9.22 14.90 14.72
N ALA A 244 9.94 15.91 15.23
CA ALA A 244 9.54 16.68 16.41
C ALA A 244 8.29 17.55 16.23
N GLN A 245 7.83 17.79 14.99
CA GLN A 245 6.61 18.55 14.67
C GLN A 245 5.48 17.67 14.16
N ALA A 246 5.65 16.34 14.17
CA ALA A 246 4.61 15.40 13.79
C ALA A 246 3.32 15.68 14.58
N THR A 247 2.20 15.54 13.93
CA THR A 247 0.87 15.54 14.55
C THR A 247 0.88 14.59 15.75
N LYS A 248 0.25 14.99 16.85
CA LYS A 248 0.12 14.08 17.99
C LYS A 248 -0.58 12.82 17.53
N PRO A 249 -0.07 11.63 17.94
CA PRO A 249 -0.75 10.39 17.63
C PRO A 249 -2.18 10.45 18.19
N ASP A 250 -3.11 9.94 17.43
CA ASP A 250 -4.48 9.77 17.90
C ASP A 250 -4.62 8.44 18.68
N ARG A 251 -5.88 8.08 18.98
CA ARG A 251 -6.17 6.85 19.74
C ARG A 251 -5.74 5.58 18.98
N SER A 252 -5.84 5.58 17.66
CA SER A 252 -5.49 4.41 16.84
C SER A 252 -3.99 4.17 16.80
N GLU A 253 -3.19 5.22 16.61
CA GLU A 253 -1.73 5.13 16.63
C GLU A 253 -1.21 4.80 18.04
N GLU A 254 -1.83 5.35 19.11
CA GLU A 254 -1.48 4.97 20.48
C GLU A 254 -1.79 3.48 20.76
N TYR A 255 -2.91 2.97 20.26
CA TYR A 255 -3.24 1.55 20.35
C TYR A 255 -2.23 0.70 19.58
N ALA A 256 -1.95 1.07 18.32
CA ALA A 256 -1.00 0.38 17.47
C ALA A 256 0.40 0.31 18.12
N TRP A 257 0.86 1.41 18.70
CA TRP A 257 2.13 1.44 19.41
C TRP A 257 2.16 0.52 20.62
N ASN A 258 1.12 0.54 21.45
CA ASN A 258 1.04 -0.32 22.63
C ASN A 258 1.00 -1.80 22.24
N LEU A 259 0.27 -2.14 21.19
CA LEU A 259 0.20 -3.51 20.67
C LEU A 259 1.56 -3.96 20.13
N LEU A 260 2.23 -3.10 19.36
CA LEU A 260 3.56 -3.36 18.80
C LEU A 260 4.56 -3.68 19.93
N ARG A 261 4.59 -2.87 20.99
CA ARG A 261 5.45 -3.10 22.16
C ARG A 261 5.16 -4.40 22.89
N GLN A 262 3.89 -4.76 23.03
CA GLN A 262 3.47 -5.99 23.72
C GLN A 262 3.85 -7.25 22.95
N GLN A 263 3.76 -7.21 21.63
CA GLN A 263 3.96 -8.39 20.78
C GLN A 263 5.34 -8.45 20.13
N SER A 264 6.15 -7.41 20.26
CA SER A 264 7.52 -7.41 19.75
C SER A 264 8.37 -8.50 20.40
N ARG A 265 9.10 -9.24 19.57
CA ARG A 265 10.09 -10.23 20.00
C ARG A 265 11.45 -9.61 20.36
N HIS A 266 11.62 -8.33 20.05
CA HIS A 266 12.83 -7.57 20.28
C HIS A 266 12.55 -6.33 21.14
N PRO A 267 13.53 -5.86 21.90
CA PRO A 267 13.38 -4.62 22.68
C PRO A 267 13.07 -3.43 21.77
N LEU A 268 12.08 -2.65 22.15
CA LEU A 268 11.71 -1.40 21.50
C LEU A 268 11.94 -0.22 22.49
N PRO A 269 12.06 1.02 21.99
CA PRO A 269 12.09 2.21 22.80
C PRO A 269 10.88 2.33 23.75
N ASP A 270 11.01 3.16 24.80
CA ASP A 270 9.95 3.30 25.79
C ASP A 270 8.76 4.12 25.30
N ASN A 271 8.95 4.98 24.32
CA ASN A 271 7.89 5.81 23.76
C ASN A 271 7.96 5.89 22.24
N LEU A 272 6.85 6.29 21.64
CA LEU A 272 6.68 6.37 20.17
C LEU A 272 7.63 7.41 19.54
N GLY A 273 7.93 8.50 20.24
CA GLY A 273 8.84 9.53 19.72
C GLY A 273 10.26 9.00 19.51
N ASP A 274 10.80 8.26 20.50
CA ASP A 274 12.12 7.64 20.40
C ASP A 274 12.14 6.55 19.32
N PHE A 275 11.03 5.83 19.17
CA PHE A 275 10.88 4.85 18.09
C PHE A 275 10.91 5.53 16.71
N PHE A 276 10.21 6.63 16.53
CA PHE A 276 10.23 7.40 15.28
C PHE A 276 11.59 8.04 15.02
N PHE A 277 12.26 8.49 16.06
CA PHE A 277 13.63 8.99 15.92
C PHE A 277 14.57 7.89 15.40
N MET A 278 14.44 6.67 15.92
CA MET A 278 15.20 5.51 15.43
C MET A 278 14.87 5.16 13.97
N LEU A 279 13.60 5.31 13.56
CA LEU A 279 13.18 5.06 12.18
C LEU A 279 13.63 6.14 11.19
N SER A 280 14.03 7.33 11.66
CA SER A 280 14.37 8.44 10.76
C SER A 280 15.58 8.16 9.88
N ASP A 281 16.61 7.51 10.41
CA ASP A 281 17.78 7.09 9.64
C ASP A 281 17.41 6.04 8.57
N GLU A 282 16.55 5.08 8.95
CA GLU A 282 16.01 4.07 8.04
C GLU A 282 15.17 4.71 6.91
N TYR A 283 14.40 5.74 7.20
CA TYR A 283 13.55 6.41 6.22
C TYR A 283 14.36 7.10 5.11
N VAL A 284 15.52 7.66 5.43
CA VAL A 284 16.41 8.26 4.40
C VAL A 284 16.84 7.21 3.37
N GLU A 285 17.12 5.99 3.82
CA GLU A 285 17.43 4.88 2.92
C GLU A 285 16.20 4.42 2.14
N VAL A 286 15.07 4.25 2.82
CA VAL A 286 13.78 3.91 2.18
C VAL A 286 13.44 4.92 1.10
N PHE A 287 13.51 6.20 1.37
CA PHE A 287 13.21 7.25 0.39
C PHE A 287 14.12 7.16 -0.84
N ARG A 288 15.40 6.83 -0.66
CA ARG A 288 16.35 6.64 -1.76
C ARG A 288 15.99 5.40 -2.59
N GLU A 289 15.71 4.27 -1.93
CA GLU A 289 15.29 3.02 -2.58
C GLU A 289 14.00 3.20 -3.38
N VAL A 290 13.00 3.85 -2.79
CA VAL A 290 11.70 4.10 -3.41
C VAL A 290 11.84 5.02 -4.63
N ASN A 291 12.64 6.09 -4.54
CA ASN A 291 12.91 6.98 -5.70
C ASN A 291 13.56 6.21 -6.85
N GLN A 292 14.53 5.33 -6.57
CA GLN A 292 15.18 4.53 -7.59
C GLN A 292 14.21 3.52 -8.23
N LEU A 293 13.39 2.85 -7.41
CA LEU A 293 12.36 1.94 -7.89
C LEU A 293 11.35 2.67 -8.78
N PHE A 294 10.85 3.81 -8.32
CA PHE A 294 9.86 4.60 -9.05
C PHE A 294 10.40 5.08 -10.39
N ASN A 295 11.62 5.60 -10.44
CA ASN A 295 12.29 5.98 -11.68
C ASN A 295 12.44 4.78 -12.64
N THR A 296 12.74 3.59 -12.11
CA THR A 296 12.84 2.37 -12.92
C THR A 296 11.49 1.95 -13.52
N MET A 297 10.39 2.17 -12.81
CA MET A 297 9.04 1.81 -13.26
C MET A 297 8.44 2.83 -14.22
N THR A 298 8.79 4.12 -14.09
CA THR A 298 8.20 5.22 -14.89
C THR A 298 9.00 5.58 -16.15
N THR A 299 10.28 5.20 -16.23
CA THR A 299 11.12 5.41 -17.41
C THR A 299 10.77 4.36 -18.47
N THR A 300 9.85 4.68 -19.34
CA THR A 300 9.52 3.92 -20.57
C THR A 300 10.09 4.62 -21.79
#